data_aac25d0745e593c1fc36c4e4b35d835d
#
_entry.id   aac25d0745e593c1fc36c4e4b35d835d
#
_cell.length_a   1.000
_cell.length_b   1.000
_cell.length_c   1.000
_cell.angle_alpha   90.00
_cell.angle_beta   90.00
_cell.angle_gamma   90.00
#
_symmetry.space_group_name_H-M   'P 1'
#
loop_
_entity.id
_entity.type
_entity.pdbx_description
1 polymer ?
#
loop_
_entity_poly.entity_id
_entity_poly.type
_entity_poly.pdbx_seq_one_letter_code
_entity_poly.pdbx_strand_id
1 'polypeptide(L)'
;AGKKVVFNVTINEIREDIKTEINDDFAKSLGLDNLVSLKKSVEEQIVNQHSIQSRSKMKREILDLLANSVDFDLPNTLVEDEYQSVCRAMKSNQQTVNDQKDKPNDEGMSKSEKDDALTISKRRVRLGLILAEIGRLNNIKVEEKDTQNAMMQELQRYPGREKEILDYFKKNPEAQNQFSGPVFEDKIIDFIVELAEIKEKVL
;
A
#
# COMPACT_ATOMS: atom_id res chain seq x y z
N ALA A 1 -18.20 -39.10 -20.70
CA ALA A 1 -19.61 -38.66 -20.63
C ALA A 1 -20.53 -39.82 -20.88
N GLY A 2 -21.69 -39.93 -20.16
CA GLY A 2 -22.73 -40.95 -20.43
C GLY A 2 -22.79 -42.11 -19.44
N LYS A 3 -21.96 -42.17 -18.40
CA LYS A 3 -22.07 -43.20 -17.34
C LYS A 3 -22.98 -42.70 -16.23
N LYS A 4 -23.97 -43.55 -15.85
CA LYS A 4 -24.83 -43.32 -14.66
C LYS A 4 -23.99 -43.58 -13.41
N VAL A 5 -23.94 -42.62 -12.52
CA VAL A 5 -23.27 -42.71 -11.21
C VAL A 5 -24.35 -42.59 -10.13
N VAL A 6 -24.35 -43.49 -9.15
CA VAL A 6 -25.25 -43.45 -7.98
C VAL A 6 -24.43 -43.02 -6.79
N PHE A 7 -24.85 -41.94 -6.14
CA PHE A 7 -24.26 -41.47 -4.88
C PHE A 7 -25.15 -41.82 -3.73
N ASN A 8 -24.62 -42.55 -2.73
CA ASN A 8 -25.26 -42.73 -1.45
C ASN A 8 -24.81 -41.63 -0.51
N VAL A 9 -25.74 -40.76 -0.12
CA VAL A 9 -25.47 -39.61 0.76
C VAL A 9 -26.15 -39.87 2.10
N THR A 10 -25.39 -39.78 3.17
CA THR A 10 -25.90 -39.80 4.55
C THR A 10 -25.78 -38.40 5.12
N ILE A 11 -26.89 -37.79 5.54
CA ILE A 11 -26.90 -36.50 6.21
C ILE A 11 -26.50 -36.74 7.66
N ASN A 12 -25.35 -36.28 8.08
CA ASN A 12 -24.85 -36.41 9.44
C ASN A 12 -25.36 -35.32 10.38
N GLU A 13 -25.58 -34.12 9.85
CA GLU A 13 -25.95 -32.94 10.65
C GLU A 13 -26.70 -31.94 9.76
N ILE A 14 -27.75 -31.34 10.32
CA ILE A 14 -28.45 -30.19 9.73
C ILE A 14 -28.22 -29.03 10.66
N ARG A 15 -27.62 -27.93 10.13
CA ARG A 15 -27.36 -26.69 10.87
C ARG A 15 -28.33 -25.62 10.41
N GLU A 16 -28.86 -24.89 11.37
CA GLU A 16 -29.69 -23.70 11.16
C GLU A 16 -28.91 -22.44 11.57
N ASP A 17 -29.02 -21.38 10.79
CA ASP A 17 -28.45 -20.11 11.14
C ASP A 17 -29.23 -19.45 12.26
N ILE A 18 -28.64 -19.39 13.45
CA ILE A 18 -29.21 -18.69 14.61
C ILE A 18 -28.70 -17.25 14.59
N LYS A 19 -29.63 -16.29 14.60
CA LYS A 19 -29.26 -14.89 14.79
C LYS A 19 -28.64 -14.70 16.15
N THR A 20 -27.33 -14.43 16.17
CA THR A 20 -26.60 -14.14 17.40
C THR A 20 -27.02 -12.79 17.93
N GLU A 21 -27.48 -12.74 19.18
CA GLU A 21 -27.74 -11.46 19.86
C GLU A 21 -26.44 -10.79 20.24
N ILE A 22 -26.34 -9.48 19.92
CA ILE A 22 -25.16 -8.68 20.25
C ILE A 22 -25.31 -8.19 21.70
N ASN A 23 -24.78 -9.00 22.63
CA ASN A 23 -24.84 -8.78 24.07
C ASN A 23 -23.46 -8.96 24.71
N ASP A 24 -23.39 -8.93 26.06
CA ASP A 24 -22.13 -9.10 26.79
C ASP A 24 -21.50 -10.48 26.59
N ASP A 25 -22.31 -11.52 26.40
CA ASP A 25 -21.80 -12.89 26.18
C ASP A 25 -21.16 -13.00 24.79
N PHE A 26 -21.74 -12.34 23.79
CA PHE A 26 -21.12 -12.20 22.48
C PHE A 26 -19.78 -11.46 22.56
N ALA A 27 -19.71 -10.34 23.31
CA ALA A 27 -18.47 -9.61 23.51
C ALA A 27 -17.38 -10.47 24.17
N LYS A 28 -17.76 -11.27 25.19
CA LYS A 28 -16.85 -12.20 25.86
C LYS A 28 -16.36 -13.31 24.91
N SER A 29 -17.20 -13.81 24.02
CA SER A 29 -16.80 -14.81 23.02
C SER A 29 -15.73 -14.27 22.06
N LEU A 30 -15.65 -12.94 21.87
CA LEU A 30 -14.63 -12.24 21.09
C LEU A 30 -13.41 -11.82 21.93
N GLY A 31 -13.37 -12.21 23.22
CA GLY A 31 -12.25 -11.88 24.12
C GLY A 31 -12.32 -10.48 24.75
N LEU A 32 -13.51 -9.83 24.71
CA LEU A 32 -13.74 -8.51 25.30
C LEU A 32 -14.58 -8.63 26.57
N ASP A 33 -14.47 -7.65 27.49
CA ASP A 33 -15.12 -7.73 28.80
C ASP A 33 -16.66 -7.63 28.73
N ASN A 34 -17.16 -6.77 27.87
CA ASN A 34 -18.59 -6.46 27.75
C ASN A 34 -18.93 -5.78 26.42
N LEU A 35 -20.23 -5.59 26.16
CA LEU A 35 -20.75 -4.95 24.96
C LEU A 35 -20.26 -3.49 24.77
N VAL A 36 -20.01 -2.76 25.88
CA VAL A 36 -19.49 -1.39 25.81
C VAL A 36 -18.06 -1.39 25.26
N SER A 37 -17.22 -2.29 25.74
CA SER A 37 -15.85 -2.48 25.23
C SER A 37 -15.84 -2.92 23.77
N LEU A 38 -16.78 -3.78 23.37
CA LEU A 38 -16.94 -4.19 21.97
C LEU A 38 -17.30 -3.00 21.08
N LYS A 39 -18.30 -2.21 21.47
CA LYS A 39 -18.70 -1.01 20.71
C LYS A 39 -17.55 -0.02 20.57
N LYS A 40 -16.83 0.22 21.66
CA LYS A 40 -15.66 1.12 21.66
C LYS A 40 -14.55 0.61 20.72
N SER A 41 -14.24 -0.67 20.75
CA SER A 41 -13.24 -1.28 19.86
C SER A 41 -13.64 -1.16 18.39
N VAL A 42 -14.92 -1.39 18.06
CA VAL A 42 -15.45 -1.24 16.70
C VAL A 42 -15.40 0.23 16.27
N GLU A 43 -15.78 1.16 17.14
CA GLU A 43 -15.71 2.60 16.88
C GLU A 43 -14.28 3.03 16.59
N GLU A 44 -13.32 2.62 17.43
CA GLU A 44 -11.89 2.88 17.22
C GLU A 44 -11.38 2.31 15.90
N GLN A 45 -11.80 1.11 15.52
CA GLN A 45 -11.47 0.52 14.22
C GLN A 45 -12.02 1.34 13.05
N ILE A 46 -13.27 1.76 13.12
CA ILE A 46 -13.93 2.57 12.10
C ILE A 46 -13.19 3.92 11.96
N VAL A 47 -12.95 4.61 13.08
CA VAL A 47 -12.22 5.88 13.10
C VAL A 47 -10.82 5.73 12.50
N ASN A 48 -10.09 4.68 12.89
CA ASN A 48 -8.77 4.41 12.36
C ASN A 48 -8.80 4.13 10.84
N GLN A 49 -9.76 3.32 10.37
CA GLN A 49 -9.92 3.04 8.95
C GLN A 49 -10.23 4.30 8.14
N HIS A 50 -11.14 5.15 8.64
CA HIS A 50 -11.44 6.43 8.00
C HIS A 50 -10.24 7.38 8.01
N SER A 51 -9.49 7.42 9.10
CA SER A 51 -8.26 8.23 9.20
C SER A 51 -7.23 7.81 8.16
N ILE A 52 -6.99 6.51 7.98
CA ILE A 52 -6.08 5.98 6.96
C ILE A 52 -6.55 6.36 5.55
N GLN A 53 -7.85 6.22 5.26
CA GLN A 53 -8.40 6.57 3.95
C GLN A 53 -8.30 8.08 3.68
N SER A 54 -8.64 8.90 4.67
CA SER A 54 -8.56 10.36 4.59
C SER A 54 -7.11 10.82 4.35
N ARG A 55 -6.16 10.26 5.12
CA ARG A 55 -4.73 10.53 4.93
C ARG A 55 -4.25 10.12 3.53
N SER A 56 -4.65 8.96 3.06
CA SER A 56 -4.29 8.49 1.72
C SER A 56 -4.83 9.39 0.61
N LYS A 57 -6.06 9.88 0.76
CA LYS A 57 -6.66 10.85 -0.16
C LYS A 57 -5.92 12.18 -0.14
N MET A 58 -5.69 12.73 1.05
CA MET A 58 -4.95 13.99 1.25
C MET A 58 -3.54 13.89 0.66
N LYS A 59 -2.81 12.81 0.93
CA LYS A 59 -1.49 12.54 0.36
C LYS A 59 -1.53 12.59 -1.17
N ARG A 60 -2.50 11.93 -1.80
CA ARG A 60 -2.68 11.93 -3.25
C ARG A 60 -2.91 13.35 -3.78
N GLU A 61 -3.81 14.10 -3.15
CA GLU A 61 -4.12 15.48 -3.56
C GLU A 61 -2.90 16.40 -3.46
N ILE A 62 -2.11 16.28 -2.38
CA ILE A 62 -0.84 17.03 -2.22
C ILE A 62 0.15 16.66 -3.32
N LEU A 63 0.36 15.37 -3.59
CA LEU A 63 1.26 14.92 -4.64
C LEU A 63 0.80 15.37 -6.04
N ASP A 64 -0.51 15.37 -6.30
CA ASP A 64 -1.07 15.86 -7.57
C ASP A 64 -0.86 17.37 -7.72
N LEU A 65 -1.05 18.14 -6.64
CA LEU A 65 -0.77 19.57 -6.64
C LEU A 65 0.72 19.85 -6.88
N LEU A 66 1.62 19.14 -6.19
CA LEU A 66 3.06 19.29 -6.38
C LEU A 66 3.49 18.95 -7.80
N ALA A 67 2.99 17.84 -8.37
CA ALA A 67 3.31 17.41 -9.72
C ALA A 67 2.88 18.43 -10.79
N ASN A 68 1.80 19.18 -10.53
CA ASN A 68 1.23 20.15 -11.46
C ASN A 68 1.70 21.60 -11.19
N SER A 69 2.30 21.87 -10.03
CA SER A 69 2.71 23.24 -9.64
C SER A 69 3.98 23.72 -10.33
N VAL A 70 4.84 22.80 -10.75
CA VAL A 70 6.15 23.11 -11.32
C VAL A 70 6.34 22.30 -12.60
N ASP A 71 6.77 23.00 -13.67
CA ASP A 71 7.18 22.35 -14.91
C ASP A 71 8.66 22.64 -15.16
N PHE A 72 9.44 21.58 -15.40
CA PHE A 72 10.87 21.62 -15.68
C PHE A 72 11.28 20.39 -16.50
N ASP A 73 12.41 20.50 -17.17
CA ASP A 73 12.97 19.43 -17.97
C ASP A 73 13.42 18.26 -17.08
N LEU A 74 12.94 17.08 -17.42
CA LEU A 74 13.29 15.86 -16.69
C LEU A 74 14.52 15.20 -17.31
N PRO A 75 15.48 14.71 -16.49
CA PRO A 75 16.61 13.93 -17.00
C PRO A 75 16.14 12.66 -17.71
N ASN A 76 16.48 12.51 -18.98
CA ASN A 76 16.04 11.40 -19.82
C ASN A 76 16.42 10.03 -19.23
N THR A 77 17.61 9.93 -18.63
CA THR A 77 18.09 8.68 -18.01
C THR A 77 17.18 8.24 -16.86
N LEU A 78 16.77 9.16 -16.00
CA LEU A 78 15.86 8.84 -14.88
C LEU A 78 14.47 8.44 -15.37
N VAL A 79 13.98 9.12 -16.43
CA VAL A 79 12.68 8.79 -17.03
C VAL A 79 12.73 7.40 -17.67
N GLU A 80 13.82 7.05 -18.35
CA GLU A 80 13.98 5.73 -18.97
C GLU A 80 14.06 4.62 -17.93
N ASP A 81 14.87 4.80 -16.87
CA ASP A 81 14.98 3.82 -15.78
C ASP A 81 13.64 3.57 -15.09
N GLU A 82 12.89 4.64 -14.80
CA GLU A 82 11.56 4.53 -14.21
C GLU A 82 10.55 3.91 -15.20
N TYR A 83 10.65 4.23 -16.49
CA TYR A 83 9.81 3.63 -17.53
C TYR A 83 9.97 2.11 -17.56
N GLN A 84 11.20 1.62 -17.54
CA GLN A 84 11.49 0.20 -17.49
C GLN A 84 10.94 -0.45 -16.20
N SER A 85 10.97 0.26 -15.09
CA SER A 85 10.40 -0.20 -13.82
C SER A 85 8.88 -0.28 -13.84
N VAL A 86 8.21 0.74 -14.38
CA VAL A 86 6.75 0.79 -14.54
C VAL A 86 6.28 -0.31 -15.48
N CYS A 87 6.95 -0.52 -16.61
CA CYS A 87 6.61 -1.59 -17.55
C CYS A 87 6.70 -2.98 -16.89
N ARG A 88 7.73 -3.23 -16.09
CA ARG A 88 7.85 -4.49 -15.33
C ARG A 88 6.69 -4.67 -14.35
N ALA A 89 6.32 -3.62 -13.61
CA ALA A 89 5.22 -3.66 -12.67
C ALA A 89 3.87 -3.91 -13.35
N MET A 90 3.61 -3.27 -14.50
CA MET A 90 2.37 -3.47 -15.28
C MET A 90 2.26 -4.90 -15.78
N LYS A 91 3.34 -5.50 -16.26
CA LYS A 91 3.36 -6.91 -16.71
C LYS A 91 3.18 -7.89 -15.56
N SER A 92 3.82 -7.66 -14.42
CA SER A 92 3.69 -8.51 -13.24
C SER A 92 2.24 -8.61 -12.77
N ASN A 93 1.46 -7.55 -12.88
CA ASN A 93 0.04 -7.55 -12.55
C ASN A 93 -0.84 -8.33 -13.55
N GLN A 94 -0.36 -8.59 -14.77
CA GLN A 94 -1.10 -9.30 -15.82
C GLN A 94 -0.85 -10.82 -15.85
N GLN A 95 -0.14 -11.41 -14.89
CA GLN A 95 0.11 -12.86 -14.74
C GLN A 95 0.74 -13.56 -15.96
N THR A 96 1.63 -12.93 -16.68
CA THR A 96 2.44 -13.63 -17.67
C THR A 96 3.92 -13.53 -17.30
N VAL A 97 4.31 -14.35 -16.31
CA VAL A 97 5.73 -14.52 -15.95
C VAL A 97 6.36 -15.46 -16.98
N ASN A 98 6.93 -14.91 -18.01
CA ASN A 98 7.99 -15.58 -18.77
C ASN A 98 9.31 -14.89 -18.42
N ASP A 99 10.11 -15.55 -17.61
CA ASP A 99 11.50 -15.18 -17.30
C ASP A 99 12.35 -15.12 -18.56
N GLN A 100 12.37 -13.97 -19.21
CA GLN A 100 13.40 -13.65 -20.21
C GLN A 100 14.06 -12.33 -19.80
N LYS A 101 15.20 -12.44 -19.09
CA LYS A 101 15.99 -11.32 -18.55
C LYS A 101 16.59 -10.38 -19.63
N ASP A 102 16.54 -10.73 -20.90
CA ASP A 102 17.25 -10.04 -21.98
C ASP A 102 16.35 -9.27 -22.96
N LYS A 103 15.03 -9.22 -22.72
CA LYS A 103 14.12 -8.49 -23.60
C LYS A 103 13.70 -7.14 -23.01
N PRO A 104 13.48 -6.09 -23.85
CA PRO A 104 12.93 -4.83 -23.38
C PRO A 104 11.65 -5.04 -22.56
N ASN A 105 11.54 -4.35 -21.43
CA ASN A 105 10.41 -4.53 -20.52
C ASN A 105 9.05 -4.10 -21.11
N ASP A 106 9.05 -3.40 -22.24
CA ASP A 106 7.86 -2.94 -22.97
C ASP A 106 7.48 -3.84 -24.15
N GLU A 107 8.23 -4.95 -24.40
CA GLU A 107 7.90 -5.88 -25.50
C GLU A 107 6.54 -6.54 -25.24
N GLY A 108 5.66 -6.49 -26.24
CA GLY A 108 4.30 -7.03 -26.16
C GLY A 108 3.26 -6.09 -25.56
N MET A 109 3.64 -4.91 -25.08
CA MET A 109 2.70 -3.88 -24.64
C MET A 109 2.09 -3.14 -25.85
N SER A 110 0.80 -2.82 -25.76
CA SER A 110 0.13 -1.96 -26.73
C SER A 110 0.67 -0.52 -26.70
N LYS A 111 0.40 0.26 -27.74
CA LYS A 111 0.81 1.66 -27.77
C LYS A 111 0.22 2.46 -26.60
N SER A 112 -1.06 2.23 -26.26
CA SER A 112 -1.71 2.90 -25.12
C SER A 112 -1.01 2.59 -23.80
N GLU A 113 -0.69 1.32 -23.55
CA GLU A 113 0.02 0.91 -22.32
C GLU A 113 1.42 1.53 -22.21
N LYS A 114 2.12 1.69 -23.34
CA LYS A 114 3.42 2.37 -23.39
C LYS A 114 3.29 3.87 -23.11
N ASP A 115 2.29 4.53 -23.68
CA ASP A 115 2.02 5.95 -23.46
C ASP A 115 1.62 6.20 -21.98
N ASP A 116 0.80 5.31 -21.40
CA ASP A 116 0.42 5.35 -20.00
C ASP A 116 1.64 5.13 -19.09
N ALA A 117 2.47 4.14 -19.39
CA ALA A 117 3.69 3.87 -18.65
C ALA A 117 4.65 5.07 -18.67
N LEU A 118 4.82 5.71 -19.84
CA LEU A 118 5.67 6.89 -19.98
C LEU A 118 5.11 8.09 -19.19
N THR A 119 3.81 8.28 -19.19
CA THR A 119 3.14 9.34 -18.43
C THR A 119 3.32 9.14 -16.93
N ILE A 120 3.12 7.92 -16.44
CA ILE A 120 3.35 7.54 -15.04
C ILE A 120 4.81 7.77 -14.66
N SER A 121 5.75 7.35 -15.51
CA SER A 121 7.19 7.48 -15.25
C SER A 121 7.63 8.94 -15.15
N LYS A 122 7.22 9.77 -16.08
CA LYS A 122 7.49 11.21 -16.04
C LYS A 122 6.95 11.86 -14.76
N ARG A 123 5.72 11.51 -14.37
CA ARG A 123 5.10 12.01 -13.15
C ARG A 123 5.90 11.57 -11.91
N ARG A 124 6.31 10.31 -11.83
CA ARG A 124 7.08 9.78 -10.69
C ARG A 124 8.45 10.43 -10.58
N VAL A 125 9.17 10.56 -11.69
CA VAL A 125 10.49 11.25 -11.71
C VAL A 125 10.34 12.70 -11.27
N ARG A 126 9.34 13.42 -11.79
CA ARG A 126 9.07 14.81 -11.41
C ARG A 126 8.82 14.94 -9.91
N LEU A 127 7.92 14.11 -9.36
CA LEU A 127 7.64 14.08 -7.93
C LEU A 127 8.86 13.72 -7.11
N GLY A 128 9.62 12.71 -7.51
CA GLY A 128 10.85 12.31 -6.82
C GLY A 128 11.86 13.46 -6.70
N LEU A 129 12.05 14.22 -7.78
CA LEU A 129 12.95 15.39 -7.77
C LEU A 129 12.42 16.54 -6.91
N ILE A 130 11.11 16.83 -6.96
CA ILE A 130 10.48 17.85 -6.11
C ILE A 130 10.61 17.47 -4.64
N LEU A 131 10.26 16.24 -4.28
CA LEU A 131 10.35 15.76 -2.90
C LEU A 131 11.80 15.76 -2.40
N ALA A 132 12.76 15.34 -3.23
CA ALA A 132 14.17 15.37 -2.88
C ALA A 132 14.65 16.80 -2.58
N GLU A 133 14.21 17.78 -3.36
CA GLU A 133 14.58 19.18 -3.15
C GLU A 133 13.92 19.78 -1.90
N ILE A 134 12.63 19.46 -1.65
CA ILE A 134 11.96 19.85 -0.40
C ILE A 134 12.70 19.27 0.81
N GLY A 135 13.04 17.99 0.76
CA GLY A 135 13.78 17.33 1.83
C GLY A 135 15.16 17.94 2.06
N ARG A 136 15.89 18.25 0.99
CA ARG A 136 17.20 18.91 1.05
C ARG A 136 17.11 20.29 1.70
N LEU A 137 16.16 21.13 1.28
CA LEU A 137 16.00 22.49 1.78
C LEU A 137 15.59 22.55 3.24
N ASN A 138 14.81 21.57 3.70
CA ASN A 138 14.26 21.51 5.06
C ASN A 138 14.99 20.50 5.97
N ASN A 139 16.14 19.95 5.52
CA ASN A 139 16.92 18.94 6.26
C ASN A 139 16.09 17.71 6.71
N ILE A 140 15.09 17.33 5.93
CA ILE A 140 14.28 16.13 6.21
C ILE A 140 15.08 14.89 5.80
N LYS A 141 15.36 14.02 6.75
CA LYS A 141 16.13 12.78 6.54
C LYS A 141 15.35 11.59 7.08
N VAL A 142 15.54 10.46 6.44
CA VAL A 142 15.07 9.18 6.96
C VAL A 142 16.12 8.64 7.91
N GLU A 143 15.73 8.43 9.14
CA GLU A 143 16.56 7.80 10.16
C GLU A 143 16.33 6.29 10.19
N GLU A 144 17.28 5.54 10.73
CA GLU A 144 17.15 4.09 10.87
C GLU A 144 15.89 3.70 11.66
N LYS A 145 15.52 4.48 12.66
CA LYS A 145 14.29 4.29 13.45
C LYS A 145 13.02 4.39 12.58
N ASP A 146 13.00 5.28 11.61
CA ASP A 146 11.83 5.47 10.72
C ASP A 146 11.61 4.25 9.85
N THR A 147 12.69 3.72 9.26
CA THR A 147 12.64 2.48 8.46
C THR A 147 12.28 1.26 9.30
N GLN A 148 12.79 1.17 10.52
CA GLN A 148 12.41 0.11 11.47
C GLN A 148 10.92 0.18 11.82
N ASN A 149 10.37 1.37 12.06
CA ASN A 149 8.95 1.54 12.35
C ASN A 149 8.09 1.13 11.14
N ALA A 150 8.47 1.53 9.93
CA ALA A 150 7.76 1.14 8.71
C ALA A 150 7.79 -0.39 8.51
N MET A 151 8.93 -1.02 8.76
CA MET A 151 9.07 -2.47 8.71
C MET A 151 8.17 -3.15 9.76
N MET A 152 8.11 -2.63 10.98
CA MET A 152 7.23 -3.17 12.03
C MET A 152 5.74 -3.05 11.67
N GLN A 153 5.33 -1.95 11.02
CA GLN A 153 3.97 -1.81 10.50
C GLN A 153 3.67 -2.82 9.39
N GLU A 154 4.63 -3.08 8.52
CA GLU A 154 4.46 -4.10 7.47
C GLU A 154 4.32 -5.51 8.06
N LEU A 155 5.08 -5.83 9.12
CA LEU A 155 4.97 -7.13 9.81
C LEU A 155 3.56 -7.38 10.37
N GLN A 156 2.87 -6.34 10.85
CA GLN A 156 1.49 -6.46 11.37
C GLN A 156 0.47 -6.90 10.31
N ARG A 157 0.78 -6.77 9.02
CA ARG A 157 -0.08 -7.25 7.92
C ARG A 157 -0.03 -8.77 7.73
N TYR A 158 0.94 -9.45 8.36
CA TYR A 158 1.17 -10.88 8.20
C TYR A 158 1.17 -11.60 9.55
N PRO A 159 0.02 -11.65 10.27
CA PRO A 159 -0.08 -12.27 11.59
C PRO A 159 0.33 -13.75 11.52
N GLY A 160 1.19 -14.16 12.44
CA GLY A 160 1.74 -15.53 12.52
C GLY A 160 2.98 -15.80 11.68
N ARG A 161 3.43 -14.85 10.84
CA ARG A 161 4.67 -14.96 10.03
C ARG A 161 5.68 -13.86 10.32
N GLU A 162 5.49 -13.12 11.38
CA GLU A 162 6.30 -11.94 11.73
C GLU A 162 7.77 -12.29 11.84
N LYS A 163 8.08 -13.44 12.46
CA LYS A 163 9.46 -13.90 12.65
C LYS A 163 10.15 -14.24 11.33
N GLU A 164 9.44 -14.93 10.43
CA GLU A 164 9.96 -15.31 9.11
C GLU A 164 10.29 -14.07 8.28
N ILE A 165 9.38 -13.09 8.27
CA ILE A 165 9.55 -11.85 7.51
C ILE A 165 10.65 -10.98 8.12
N LEU A 166 10.73 -10.90 9.45
CA LEU A 166 11.80 -10.20 10.15
C LEU A 166 13.18 -10.80 9.82
N ASP A 167 13.29 -12.14 9.80
CA ASP A 167 14.52 -12.82 9.45
C ASP A 167 14.90 -12.61 7.97
N TYR A 168 13.90 -12.51 7.08
CA TYR A 168 14.11 -12.14 5.69
C TYR A 168 14.73 -10.75 5.56
N PHE A 169 14.17 -9.74 6.23
CA PHE A 169 14.71 -8.37 6.19
C PHE A 169 16.11 -8.28 6.81
N LYS A 170 16.38 -9.01 7.89
CA LYS A 170 17.73 -9.06 8.49
C LYS A 170 18.79 -9.63 7.55
N LYS A 171 18.40 -10.61 6.74
CA LYS A 171 19.30 -11.27 5.77
C LYS A 171 19.46 -10.47 4.47
N ASN A 172 18.53 -9.55 4.19
CA ASN A 172 18.48 -8.79 2.94
C ASN A 172 18.42 -7.28 3.23
N PRO A 173 19.55 -6.61 3.49
CA PRO A 173 19.58 -5.16 3.75
C PRO A 173 18.98 -4.33 2.61
N GLU A 174 19.10 -4.80 1.36
CA GLU A 174 18.49 -4.13 0.20
C GLU A 174 16.97 -4.09 0.28
N ALA A 175 16.34 -5.13 0.85
CA ALA A 175 14.90 -5.14 1.08
C ALA A 175 14.47 -4.10 2.13
N GLN A 176 15.34 -3.76 3.10
CA GLN A 176 15.07 -2.68 4.04
C GLN A 176 15.11 -1.30 3.36
N ASN A 177 16.01 -1.11 2.39
CA ASN A 177 16.10 0.14 1.64
C ASN A 177 14.82 0.47 0.86
N GLN A 178 14.00 -0.53 0.53
CA GLN A 178 12.71 -0.31 -0.13
C GLN A 178 11.72 0.50 0.73
N PHE A 179 11.89 0.52 2.06
CA PHE A 179 11.07 1.34 2.95
C PHE A 179 11.50 2.81 2.98
N SER A 180 12.75 3.11 2.62
CA SER A 180 13.29 4.48 2.73
C SER A 180 12.56 5.49 1.84
N GLY A 181 12.20 5.09 0.61
CA GLY A 181 11.48 5.96 -0.32
C GLY A 181 10.09 6.35 0.19
N PRO A 182 9.20 5.39 0.48
CA PRO A 182 7.89 5.66 1.05
C PRO A 182 7.93 6.43 2.37
N VAL A 183 8.87 6.11 3.26
CA VAL A 183 9.05 6.81 4.54
C VAL A 183 9.49 8.27 4.32
N PHE A 184 10.41 8.51 3.39
CA PHE A 184 10.83 9.84 3.03
C PHE A 184 9.68 10.68 2.47
N GLU A 185 8.88 10.10 1.58
CA GLU A 185 7.68 10.73 1.03
C GLU A 185 6.70 11.09 2.14
N ASP A 186 6.42 10.15 3.07
CA ASP A 186 5.51 10.39 4.19
C ASP A 186 5.99 11.51 5.12
N LYS A 187 7.29 11.58 5.43
CA LYS A 187 7.89 12.66 6.23
C LYS A 187 7.74 14.03 5.57
N ILE A 188 7.88 14.10 4.25
CA ILE A 188 7.68 15.36 3.52
C ILE A 188 6.21 15.75 3.49
N ILE A 189 5.31 14.79 3.29
CA ILE A 189 3.87 15.06 3.35
C ILE A 189 3.47 15.56 4.74
N ASP A 190 3.98 14.92 5.80
CA ASP A 190 3.72 15.39 7.18
C ASP A 190 4.22 16.82 7.39
N PHE A 191 5.42 17.14 6.93
CA PHE A 191 5.96 18.49 6.99
C PHE A 191 5.10 19.51 6.23
N ILE A 192 4.60 19.15 5.03
CA ILE A 192 3.70 20.03 4.27
C ILE A 192 2.37 20.23 4.99
N VAL A 193 1.82 19.17 5.57
CA VAL A 193 0.56 19.21 6.32
C VAL A 193 0.69 20.06 7.58
N GLU A 194 1.83 19.99 8.28
CA GLU A 194 2.09 20.85 9.45
C GLU A 194 2.13 22.35 9.11
N LEU A 195 2.54 22.68 7.90
CA LEU A 195 2.58 24.07 7.41
C LEU A 195 1.24 24.52 6.80
N ALA A 196 0.34 23.61 6.47
CA ALA A 196 -0.90 23.90 5.78
C ALA A 196 -2.05 24.25 6.74
N GLU A 197 -2.91 25.18 6.34
CA GLU A 197 -4.21 25.37 6.99
C GLU A 197 -5.19 24.27 6.56
N ILE A 198 -5.44 23.31 7.44
CA ILE A 198 -6.37 22.22 7.18
C ILE A 198 -7.81 22.72 7.38
N LYS A 199 -8.62 22.64 6.33
CA LYS A 199 -10.06 22.86 6.43
C LYS A 199 -10.78 21.53 6.33
N GLU A 200 -11.40 21.11 7.42
CA GLU A 200 -12.26 19.92 7.41
C GLU A 200 -13.53 20.20 6.56
N LYS A 201 -13.77 19.32 5.61
CA LYS A 201 -14.99 19.30 4.83
C LYS A 201 -15.79 18.08 5.26
N VAL A 202 -16.85 18.31 6.02
CA VAL A 202 -17.85 17.27 6.31
C VAL A 202 -18.58 16.95 5.00
N LEU A 203 -18.53 15.69 4.60
CA LEU A 203 -19.22 15.15 3.41
C LEU A 203 -20.62 14.69 3.79
#